data_e35effb24a83a06716602552efd12308
#
_entry.id   e35effb24a83a06716602552efd12308
#
_cell.length_a   1.000
_cell.length_b   1.000
_cell.length_c   1.000
_cell.angle_alpha   90.00
_cell.angle_beta   90.00
_cell.angle_gamma   90.00
#
_symmetry.space_group_name_H-M   'P 1'
#
loop_
_entity.id
_entity.type
_entity.pdbx_description
1 polymer ?
#
loop_
_entity_poly.entity_id
_entity_poly.type
_entity_poly.pdbx_seq_one_letter_code
_entity_poly.pdbx_strand_id
1 'polypeptide(L)'
;LAKEISYDEFNDEVKKLESTNTDWFKLLFRNSVSMNHSLSISGGTDKISYYGSVNATINRGTSIGNESTSYSAAIGINAKFGEKVNLGLRINGSTSETDGYYQVDPYNYASTTSRVIPCFENGEKFFYKDKSGYLYNILHEISMTGNTNTNRSMGVSASFRWDILTGLQFESTF
;
A
#
# COMPACT_ATOMS: atom_id res chain seq x y z
N LEU A 1 -26.28 -39.40 0.69
CA LEU A 1 -25.79 -40.69 1.21
C LEU A 1 -24.34 -40.46 1.61
N ALA A 2 -24.04 -40.55 2.93
CA ALA A 2 -22.67 -40.58 3.42
C ALA A 2 -21.99 -41.82 2.84
N LYS A 3 -20.82 -41.66 2.22
CA LYS A 3 -20.01 -42.75 1.75
C LYS A 3 -19.47 -43.45 2.99
N GLU A 4 -19.88 -44.70 3.26
CA GLU A 4 -19.25 -45.50 4.27
C GLU A 4 -17.84 -45.84 3.80
N ILE A 5 -16.84 -45.40 4.54
CA ILE A 5 -15.43 -45.72 4.31
C ILE A 5 -15.04 -46.89 5.19
N SER A 6 -14.13 -47.74 4.71
CA SER A 6 -13.60 -48.87 5.52
C SER A 6 -12.73 -48.33 6.67
N TYR A 7 -12.49 -49.16 7.69
CA TYR A 7 -11.63 -48.79 8.81
C TYR A 7 -10.19 -48.47 8.38
N ASP A 8 -9.68 -49.16 7.38
CA ASP A 8 -8.34 -48.93 6.86
C ASP A 8 -8.28 -47.59 6.11
N GLU A 9 -9.28 -47.29 5.26
CA GLU A 9 -9.39 -46.00 4.59
C GLU A 9 -9.52 -44.84 5.61
N PHE A 10 -10.29 -45.03 6.67
CA PHE A 10 -10.39 -44.04 7.75
C PHE A 10 -9.04 -43.79 8.43
N ASN A 11 -8.31 -44.85 8.78
CA ASN A 11 -7.01 -44.75 9.41
C ASN A 11 -5.98 -44.05 8.50
N ASP A 12 -6.00 -44.30 7.20
CA ASP A 12 -5.10 -43.66 6.25
C ASP A 12 -5.44 -42.18 6.09
N GLU A 13 -6.72 -41.81 6.06
CA GLU A 13 -7.12 -40.41 6.07
C GLU A 13 -6.71 -39.70 7.37
N VAL A 14 -6.85 -40.34 8.53
CA VAL A 14 -6.40 -39.80 9.83
C VAL A 14 -4.89 -39.59 9.83
N LYS A 15 -4.09 -40.54 9.37
CA LYS A 15 -2.63 -40.38 9.26
C LYS A 15 -2.25 -39.23 8.32
N LYS A 16 -2.94 -39.07 7.19
CA LYS A 16 -2.74 -37.99 6.26
C LYS A 16 -3.00 -36.63 6.94
N LEU A 17 -4.11 -36.49 7.66
CA LEU A 17 -4.43 -35.29 8.43
C LEU A 17 -3.41 -35.01 9.55
N GLU A 18 -2.98 -36.05 10.28
CA GLU A 18 -1.95 -35.91 11.34
C GLU A 18 -0.59 -35.49 10.78
N SER A 19 -0.26 -35.91 9.56
CA SER A 19 0.98 -35.51 8.89
C SER A 19 0.95 -34.10 8.30
N THR A 20 -0.24 -33.52 8.16
CA THR A 20 -0.42 -32.17 7.59
C THR A 20 -0.35 -31.12 8.70
N ASN A 21 0.54 -30.16 8.56
CA ASN A 21 0.69 -29.05 9.50
C ASN A 21 0.93 -27.73 8.74
N THR A 22 -0.13 -27.18 8.19
CA THR A 22 -0.09 -25.92 7.43
C THR A 22 0.07 -24.74 8.38
N ASP A 23 1.16 -24.04 8.25
CA ASP A 23 1.38 -22.78 8.97
C ASP A 23 0.80 -21.60 8.17
N TRP A 24 -0.49 -21.33 8.41
CA TRP A 24 -1.22 -20.27 7.72
C TRP A 24 -0.60 -18.88 7.92
N PHE A 25 -0.06 -18.60 9.12
CA PHE A 25 0.60 -17.31 9.36
C PHE A 25 1.87 -17.17 8.52
N LYS A 26 2.68 -18.22 8.43
CA LYS A 26 3.89 -18.22 7.61
C LYS A 26 3.58 -18.12 6.11
N LEU A 27 2.45 -18.65 5.65
CA LEU A 27 2.01 -18.60 4.25
C LEU A 27 1.43 -17.23 3.87
N LEU A 28 0.69 -16.59 4.78
CA LEU A 28 -0.10 -15.40 4.49
C LEU A 28 0.56 -14.10 4.96
N PHE A 29 1.59 -14.21 5.80
CA PHE A 29 2.25 -13.05 6.37
C PHE A 29 3.77 -13.09 6.15
N ARG A 30 4.33 -11.91 6.04
CA ARG A 30 5.77 -11.68 5.88
C ARG A 30 6.22 -10.53 6.77
N ASN A 31 7.52 -10.36 6.94
CA ASN A 31 8.04 -9.16 7.56
C ASN A 31 7.70 -7.93 6.72
N SER A 32 7.12 -6.93 7.35
CA SER A 32 6.87 -5.64 6.73
C SER A 32 8.19 -4.88 6.54
N VAL A 33 8.35 -4.27 5.39
CA VAL A 33 9.48 -3.39 5.08
C VAL A 33 8.95 -2.07 4.58
N SER A 34 9.35 -0.99 5.24
CA SER A 34 9.06 0.38 4.81
C SER A 34 10.36 1.09 4.46
N MET A 35 10.43 1.66 3.28
CA MET A 35 11.55 2.45 2.80
C MET A 35 11.07 3.84 2.44
N ASN A 36 11.81 4.86 2.88
CA ASN A 36 11.55 6.25 2.50
C ASN A 36 12.86 6.87 2.02
N HIS A 37 12.84 7.36 0.78
CA HIS A 37 13.95 8.05 0.15
C HIS A 37 13.54 9.48 -0.14
N SER A 38 14.32 10.44 0.35
CA SER A 38 14.07 11.85 0.08
C SER A 38 15.34 12.54 -0.39
N LEU A 39 15.19 13.37 -1.40
CA LEU A 39 16.22 14.26 -1.88
C LEU A 39 15.65 15.67 -1.93
N SER A 40 16.38 16.62 -1.39
CA SER A 40 15.99 18.03 -1.48
C SER A 40 17.19 18.92 -1.81
N ILE A 41 16.92 19.97 -2.54
CA ILE A 41 17.86 21.02 -2.87
C ILE A 41 17.21 22.36 -2.57
N SER A 42 17.95 23.27 -1.98
CA SER A 42 17.49 24.65 -1.80
C SER A 42 18.68 25.59 -1.95
N GLY A 43 18.40 26.80 -2.39
CA GLY A 43 19.40 27.84 -2.55
C GLY A 43 18.74 29.18 -2.86
N GLY A 44 19.56 30.19 -3.00
CA GLY A 44 19.06 31.49 -3.35
C GLY A 44 20.01 32.63 -2.99
N THR A 45 19.48 33.81 -3.16
CA THR A 45 20.07 35.11 -2.80
C THR A 45 19.07 35.87 -1.93
N ASP A 46 19.39 37.07 -1.50
CA ASP A 46 18.47 37.91 -0.75
C ASP A 46 17.19 38.28 -1.55
N LYS A 47 17.25 38.14 -2.88
CA LYS A 47 16.14 38.50 -3.78
C LYS A 47 15.38 37.29 -4.31
N ILE A 48 16.03 36.16 -4.46
CA ILE A 48 15.41 34.97 -5.04
C ILE A 48 15.80 33.75 -4.19
N SER A 49 14.83 32.97 -3.78
CA SER A 49 15.06 31.68 -3.19
C SER A 49 14.30 30.58 -3.95
N TYR A 50 14.89 29.41 -4.01
CA TYR A 50 14.28 28.26 -4.64
C TYR A 50 14.46 27.01 -3.76
N TYR A 51 13.55 26.09 -3.91
CA TYR A 51 13.68 24.75 -3.35
C TYR A 51 13.11 23.72 -4.33
N GLY A 52 13.65 22.54 -4.25
CA GLY A 52 13.12 21.35 -4.93
C GLY A 52 13.22 20.16 -4.02
N SER A 53 12.24 19.27 -4.09
CA SER A 53 12.27 18.02 -3.35
C SER A 53 11.64 16.90 -4.16
N VAL A 54 12.17 15.68 -3.97
CA VAL A 54 11.61 14.44 -4.49
C VAL A 54 11.58 13.43 -3.34
N ASN A 55 10.46 12.75 -3.17
CA ASN A 55 10.30 11.71 -2.17
C ASN A 55 9.76 10.45 -2.83
N ALA A 56 10.26 9.30 -2.38
CA ALA A 56 9.76 7.98 -2.75
C ALA A 56 9.54 7.16 -1.47
N THR A 57 8.33 6.67 -1.28
CA THR A 57 7.96 5.81 -0.15
C THR A 57 7.46 4.49 -0.70
N ILE A 58 8.06 3.40 -0.23
CA ILE A 58 7.71 2.03 -0.61
C ILE A 58 7.39 1.28 0.67
N ASN A 59 6.15 0.82 0.79
CA ASN A 59 5.69 0.04 1.93
C ASN A 59 5.25 -1.34 1.45
N ARG A 60 5.87 -2.38 1.98
CA ARG A 60 5.41 -3.74 1.83
C ARG A 60 4.71 -4.16 3.11
N GLY A 61 3.40 -4.37 3.00
CA GLY A 61 2.57 -4.79 4.13
C GLY A 61 2.97 -6.16 4.69
N THR A 62 2.56 -6.43 5.91
CA THR A 62 2.75 -7.73 6.56
C THR A 62 1.97 -8.84 5.89
N SER A 63 0.78 -8.54 5.39
CA SER A 63 0.00 -9.50 4.61
C SER A 63 0.50 -9.56 3.17
N ILE A 64 0.62 -10.76 2.60
CA ILE A 64 0.98 -10.94 1.19
C ILE A 64 -0.05 -10.23 0.30
N GLY A 65 0.39 -9.66 -0.82
CA GLY A 65 -0.49 -8.92 -1.75
C GLY A 65 -0.83 -7.50 -1.34
N ASN A 66 -0.41 -7.03 -0.15
CA ASN A 66 -0.57 -5.64 0.27
C ASN A 66 0.75 -4.89 0.10
N GLU A 67 0.77 -3.96 -0.85
CA GLU A 67 1.91 -3.07 -1.11
C GLU A 67 1.41 -1.65 -1.38
N SER A 68 2.22 -0.66 -1.05
CA SER A 68 1.94 0.73 -1.38
C SER A 68 3.22 1.43 -1.78
N THR A 69 3.18 2.08 -2.93
CA THR A 69 4.30 2.87 -3.44
C THR A 69 3.80 4.28 -3.73
N SER A 70 4.52 5.29 -3.23
CA SER A 70 4.21 6.68 -3.51
C SER A 70 5.44 7.47 -3.90
N TYR A 71 5.26 8.35 -4.87
CA TYR A 71 6.25 9.32 -5.31
C TYR A 71 5.66 10.70 -5.22
N SER A 72 6.44 11.65 -4.74
CA SER A 72 6.06 13.06 -4.76
C SER A 72 7.23 13.94 -5.13
N ALA A 73 6.94 15.01 -5.82
CA ALA A 73 7.90 16.06 -6.15
C ALA A 73 7.30 17.43 -5.88
N ALA A 74 8.12 18.35 -5.45
CA ALA A 74 7.74 19.76 -5.30
C ALA A 74 8.89 20.67 -5.72
N ILE A 75 8.54 21.74 -6.39
CA ILE A 75 9.44 22.85 -6.67
C ILE A 75 8.79 24.15 -6.20
N GLY A 76 9.57 25.08 -5.67
CA GLY A 76 9.10 26.41 -5.30
C GLY A 76 10.15 27.45 -5.58
N ILE A 77 9.68 28.61 -5.96
CA ILE A 77 10.48 29.81 -6.19
C ILE A 77 9.80 30.97 -5.48
N ASN A 78 10.58 31.75 -4.73
CA ASN A 78 10.13 33.02 -4.17
C ASN A 78 11.06 34.11 -4.67
N ALA A 79 10.47 35.20 -5.13
CA ALA A 79 11.21 36.36 -5.64
C ALA A 79 10.74 37.64 -4.96
N LYS A 80 11.70 38.46 -4.52
CA LYS A 80 11.48 39.78 -3.93
C LYS A 80 11.86 40.86 -4.94
N PHE A 81 10.94 41.74 -5.23
CA PHE A 81 11.14 42.89 -6.09
C PHE A 81 11.18 44.15 -5.23
N GLY A 82 12.39 44.64 -5.02
CA GLY A 82 12.64 45.72 -4.04
C GLY A 82 12.28 45.24 -2.62
N GLU A 83 11.82 46.19 -1.80
CA GLU A 83 11.42 45.95 -0.42
C GLU A 83 9.91 45.69 -0.25
N LYS A 84 9.15 45.85 -1.34
CA LYS A 84 7.68 45.95 -1.26
C LYS A 84 6.93 44.79 -1.91
N VAL A 85 7.53 44.08 -2.84
CA VAL A 85 6.80 43.07 -3.61
C VAL A 85 7.46 41.72 -3.46
N ASN A 86 6.64 40.70 -3.08
CA ASN A 86 7.06 39.33 -3.03
C ASN A 86 6.15 38.48 -3.92
N LEU A 87 6.75 37.63 -4.74
CA LEU A 87 6.09 36.62 -5.57
C LEU A 87 6.52 35.25 -5.15
N GLY A 88 5.58 34.36 -5.02
CA GLY A 88 5.83 32.95 -4.77
C GLY A 88 5.16 32.10 -5.84
N LEU A 89 5.86 31.09 -6.33
CA LEU A 89 5.30 30.02 -7.16
C LEU A 89 5.69 28.68 -6.57
N ARG A 90 4.71 27.81 -6.41
CA ARG A 90 4.91 26.44 -5.98
C ARG A 90 4.16 25.48 -6.89
N ILE A 91 4.86 24.44 -7.33
CA ILE A 91 4.31 23.33 -8.09
C ILE A 91 4.62 22.07 -7.31
N ASN A 92 3.63 21.23 -7.12
CA ASN A 92 3.80 19.91 -6.51
C ASN A 92 2.99 18.87 -7.26
N GLY A 93 3.49 17.67 -7.27
CA GLY A 93 2.81 16.52 -7.84
C GLY A 93 3.07 15.28 -7.01
N SER A 94 2.10 14.38 -6.99
CA SER A 94 2.29 13.07 -6.38
C SER A 94 1.52 12.00 -7.14
N THR A 95 2.05 10.78 -7.07
CA THR A 95 1.36 9.56 -7.48
C THR A 95 1.52 8.53 -6.39
N SER A 96 0.46 7.83 -6.10
CA SER A 96 0.51 6.67 -5.19
C SER A 96 -0.24 5.51 -5.80
N GLU A 97 0.32 4.34 -5.66
CA GLU A 97 -0.28 3.07 -6.06
C GLU A 97 -0.35 2.19 -4.81
N THR A 98 -1.51 1.60 -4.60
CA THR A 98 -1.75 0.70 -3.48
C THR A 98 -2.38 -0.57 -4.01
N ASP A 99 -1.67 -1.67 -3.84
CA ASP A 99 -2.15 -3.00 -4.13
C ASP A 99 -2.77 -3.63 -2.89
N GLY A 100 -3.84 -4.34 -3.10
CA GLY A 100 -4.56 -5.07 -2.08
C GLY A 100 -5.46 -6.14 -2.69
N TYR A 101 -6.41 -6.62 -1.93
CA TYR A 101 -7.41 -7.59 -2.36
C TYR A 101 -8.77 -7.26 -1.74
N TYR A 102 -9.83 -7.75 -2.34
CA TYR A 102 -11.20 -7.47 -1.94
C TYR A 102 -11.84 -8.67 -1.24
N GLN A 103 -12.56 -8.42 -0.15
CA GLN A 103 -13.33 -9.41 0.62
C GLN A 103 -12.54 -10.63 1.16
N VAL A 104 -11.23 -10.52 1.26
CA VAL A 104 -10.39 -11.56 1.89
C VAL A 104 -9.82 -11.01 3.19
N ASP A 105 -9.92 -11.77 4.27
CA ASP A 105 -9.30 -11.45 5.56
C ASP A 105 -8.29 -12.54 5.92
N PRO A 106 -7.01 -12.36 5.57
CA PRO A 106 -5.96 -13.33 5.85
C PRO A 106 -5.74 -13.58 7.33
N TYR A 107 -5.94 -12.57 8.19
CA TYR A 107 -5.74 -12.73 9.61
C TYR A 107 -6.84 -13.60 10.24
N ASN A 108 -8.08 -13.29 9.95
CA ASN A 108 -9.19 -14.13 10.40
C ASN A 108 -9.06 -15.56 9.86
N TYR A 109 -8.70 -15.71 8.59
CA TYR A 109 -8.48 -17.02 8.00
C TYR A 109 -7.35 -17.79 8.70
N ALA A 110 -6.18 -17.19 8.90
CA ALA A 110 -5.04 -17.84 9.54
C ALA A 110 -5.32 -18.23 11.00
N SER A 111 -6.15 -17.44 11.70
CA SER A 111 -6.48 -17.69 13.11
C SER A 111 -7.58 -18.71 13.34
N THR A 112 -8.45 -18.93 12.35
CA THR A 112 -9.64 -19.78 12.48
C THR A 112 -9.57 -21.08 11.68
N THR A 113 -8.68 -21.14 10.67
CA THR A 113 -8.58 -22.32 9.80
C THR A 113 -7.68 -23.39 10.41
N SER A 114 -8.16 -24.61 10.41
CA SER A 114 -7.40 -25.75 10.94
C SER A 114 -6.10 -25.97 10.15
N ARG A 115 -5.03 -26.27 10.85
CA ARG A 115 -3.71 -26.56 10.27
C ARG A 115 -3.63 -27.92 9.57
N VAL A 116 -4.58 -28.80 9.78
CA VAL A 116 -4.66 -30.09 9.07
C VAL A 116 -5.18 -29.96 7.64
N ILE A 117 -5.69 -28.77 7.26
CA ILE A 117 -6.07 -28.48 5.89
C ILE A 117 -4.81 -28.10 5.12
N PRO A 118 -4.42 -28.82 4.06
CA PRO A 118 -3.28 -28.46 3.24
C PRO A 118 -3.60 -27.22 2.40
N CYS A 119 -2.60 -26.35 2.18
CA CYS A 119 -2.73 -25.26 1.21
C CYS A 119 -2.42 -25.71 -0.22
N PHE A 120 -1.53 -26.70 -0.33
CA PHE A 120 -1.09 -27.31 -1.58
C PHE A 120 -1.14 -28.84 -1.46
N GLU A 121 -1.47 -29.50 -2.55
CA GLU A 121 -1.37 -30.95 -2.73
C GLU A 121 -0.70 -31.23 -4.08
N ASN A 122 0.34 -32.05 -4.08
CA ASN A 122 1.16 -32.36 -5.28
C ASN A 122 1.68 -31.13 -6.04
N GLY A 123 1.94 -30.01 -5.31
CA GLY A 123 2.43 -28.76 -5.90
C GLY A 123 1.34 -27.86 -6.45
N GLU A 124 0.09 -28.26 -6.46
CA GLU A 124 -1.05 -27.48 -6.88
C GLU A 124 -1.83 -26.94 -5.68
N LYS A 125 -2.56 -25.82 -5.86
CA LYS A 125 -3.43 -25.25 -4.82
C LYS A 125 -4.52 -26.26 -4.45
N PHE A 126 -4.61 -26.60 -3.17
CA PHE A 126 -5.65 -27.48 -2.67
C PHE A 126 -6.91 -26.68 -2.34
N PHE A 127 -8.04 -27.11 -2.88
CA PHE A 127 -9.35 -26.52 -2.62
C PHE A 127 -10.16 -27.41 -1.69
N TYR A 128 -10.56 -26.89 -0.56
CA TYR A 128 -11.46 -27.59 0.37
C TYR A 128 -12.84 -26.94 0.37
N LYS A 129 -13.84 -27.67 0.79
CA LYS A 129 -15.18 -27.13 1.00
C LYS A 129 -15.21 -26.34 2.31
N ASP A 130 -15.54 -25.07 2.21
CA ASP A 130 -15.80 -24.21 3.36
C ASP A 130 -17.13 -24.60 4.07
N LYS A 131 -17.48 -23.86 5.13
CA LYS A 131 -18.75 -24.06 5.87
C LYS A 131 -20.00 -23.84 5.01
N SER A 132 -19.88 -23.08 3.93
CA SER A 132 -20.95 -22.79 2.97
C SER A 132 -21.01 -23.83 1.84
N GLY A 133 -20.07 -24.75 1.79
CA GLY A 133 -19.99 -25.81 0.78
C GLY A 133 -19.28 -25.40 -0.51
N TYR A 134 -18.70 -24.20 -0.57
CA TYR A 134 -17.92 -23.73 -1.71
C TYR A 134 -16.48 -24.21 -1.62
N LEU A 135 -15.89 -24.48 -2.80
CA LEU A 135 -14.47 -24.77 -2.90
C LEU A 135 -13.66 -23.50 -2.68
N TYR A 136 -12.76 -23.52 -1.72
CA TYR A 136 -12.02 -22.36 -1.28
C TYR A 136 -10.52 -22.65 -1.11
N ASN A 137 -9.69 -21.73 -1.58
CA ASN A 137 -8.27 -21.65 -1.27
C ASN A 137 -7.88 -20.18 -1.15
N ILE A 138 -7.43 -19.75 0.00
CA ILE A 138 -7.17 -18.32 0.28
C ILE A 138 -6.13 -17.71 -0.65
N LEU A 139 -5.09 -18.45 -1.05
CA LEU A 139 -4.09 -17.92 -1.99
C LEU A 139 -4.66 -17.75 -3.40
N HIS A 140 -5.66 -18.56 -3.76
CA HIS A 140 -6.40 -18.36 -5.00
C HIS A 140 -7.25 -17.09 -4.92
N GLU A 141 -8.01 -16.92 -3.85
CA GLU A 141 -8.88 -15.76 -3.65
C GLU A 141 -8.07 -14.45 -3.65
N ILE A 142 -6.95 -14.40 -2.91
CA ILE A 142 -6.04 -13.24 -2.94
C ILE A 142 -5.58 -12.94 -4.36
N SER A 143 -5.24 -13.98 -5.15
CA SER A 143 -4.77 -13.78 -6.53
C SER A 143 -5.88 -13.34 -7.49
N MET A 144 -7.12 -13.73 -7.25
CA MET A 144 -8.25 -13.42 -8.14
C MET A 144 -8.96 -12.11 -7.76
N THR A 145 -8.86 -11.70 -6.50
CA THR A 145 -9.49 -10.46 -6.00
C THR A 145 -8.50 -9.30 -5.88
N GLY A 146 -7.34 -9.40 -6.51
CA GLY A 146 -6.35 -8.34 -6.55
C GLY A 146 -6.96 -7.01 -7.01
N ASN A 147 -6.67 -5.95 -6.26
CA ASN A 147 -7.15 -4.60 -6.54
C ASN A 147 -5.99 -3.62 -6.44
N THR A 148 -5.79 -2.83 -7.48
CA THR A 148 -4.81 -1.76 -7.52
C THR A 148 -5.53 -0.42 -7.56
N ASN A 149 -5.25 0.42 -6.58
CA ASN A 149 -5.75 1.78 -6.51
C ASN A 149 -4.63 2.77 -6.80
N THR A 150 -4.80 3.59 -7.83
CA THR A 150 -3.84 4.61 -8.22
C THR A 150 -4.43 6.01 -8.01
N ASN A 151 -3.79 6.80 -7.16
CA ASN A 151 -4.09 8.21 -6.97
C ASN A 151 -3.00 9.09 -7.58
N ARG A 152 -3.41 10.13 -8.30
CA ARG A 152 -2.50 11.14 -8.84
C ARG A 152 -3.02 12.52 -8.49
N SER A 153 -2.13 13.38 -8.05
CA SER A 153 -2.46 14.77 -7.76
C SER A 153 -1.40 15.71 -8.31
N MET A 154 -1.83 16.88 -8.72
CA MET A 154 -0.98 17.98 -9.11
C MET A 154 -1.57 19.26 -8.54
N GLY A 155 -0.72 20.08 -7.95
CA GLY A 155 -1.08 21.38 -7.42
C GLY A 155 -0.12 22.45 -7.94
N VAL A 156 -0.67 23.60 -8.27
CA VAL A 156 0.07 24.82 -8.57
C VAL A 156 -0.50 25.90 -7.70
N SER A 157 0.35 26.62 -7.00
CA SER A 157 -0.07 27.78 -6.23
C SER A 157 0.86 28.97 -6.52
N ALA A 158 0.28 30.11 -6.70
CA ALA A 158 0.99 31.36 -6.85
C ALA A 158 0.56 32.34 -5.74
N SER A 159 1.50 33.01 -5.13
CA SER A 159 1.26 34.02 -4.11
C SER A 159 1.86 35.36 -4.56
N PHE A 160 1.10 36.40 -4.30
CA PHE A 160 1.51 37.79 -4.55
C PHE A 160 1.28 38.59 -3.27
N ARG A 161 2.30 39.27 -2.80
CA ARG A 161 2.25 40.12 -1.64
C ARG A 161 2.87 41.49 -2.01
N TRP A 162 2.14 42.55 -1.70
CA TRP A 162 2.57 43.93 -1.95
C TRP A 162 2.38 44.77 -0.69
N ASP A 163 3.47 45.24 -0.12
CA ASP A 163 3.52 46.19 0.98
C ASP A 163 3.39 47.60 0.43
N ILE A 164 2.16 48.10 0.33
CA ILE A 164 1.84 49.42 -0.34
C ILE A 164 2.39 50.56 0.46
N LEU A 165 2.05 50.62 1.75
CA LEU A 165 2.47 51.62 2.72
C LEU A 165 2.70 50.94 4.08
N THR A 166 3.35 51.68 5.00
CA THR A 166 3.48 51.21 6.40
C THR A 166 2.10 50.94 6.99
N GLY A 167 1.82 49.70 7.33
CA GLY A 167 0.52 49.26 7.85
C GLY A 167 -0.54 48.89 6.81
N LEU A 168 -0.25 49.01 5.50
CA LEU A 168 -1.16 48.61 4.43
C LEU A 168 -0.49 47.57 3.50
N GLN A 169 -1.02 46.39 3.48
CA GLN A 169 -0.52 45.27 2.68
C GLN A 169 -1.65 44.66 1.84
N PHE A 170 -1.36 44.27 0.64
CA PHE A 170 -2.21 43.46 -0.23
C PHE A 170 -1.58 42.10 -0.40
N GLU A 171 -2.39 41.05 -0.20
CA GLU A 171 -1.97 39.65 -0.40
C GLU A 171 -3.03 38.92 -1.23
N SER A 172 -2.58 38.10 -2.17
CA SER A 172 -3.43 37.23 -2.98
C SER A 172 -2.75 35.89 -3.18
N THR A 173 -3.52 34.78 -3.10
CA THR A 173 -3.07 33.43 -3.35
C THR A 173 -4.03 32.74 -4.30
N PHE A 174 -3.48 32.07 -5.30
CA PHE A 174 -4.20 31.34 -6.34
C PHE A 174 -3.84 29.87 -6.30
#